data_26a82ca5c813b6035ca5baf18f2b0a58
#
_entry.id   26a82ca5c813b6035ca5baf18f2b0a58
#
_cell.length_a   1.000
_cell.length_b   1.000
_cell.length_c   1.000
_cell.angle_alpha   90.00
_cell.angle_beta   90.00
_cell.angle_gamma   90.00
#
_symmetry.space_group_name_H-M   'P 1'
#
loop_
_entity.id
_entity.type
_entity.pdbx_description
1 polymer ?
#
loop_
_entity_poly.entity_id
_entity_poly.type
_entity_poly.pdbx_seq_one_letter_code
_entity_poly.pdbx_strand_id
1 'polypeptide(L)'
;MCIRDSGLFLNNLSNAGIDAFHCSQRRFWNNEFDGSNLNLAGWAKKLTNKPSITVGSIGLTEDFIETFQGKESKPTDISNLLERLYNDEYDFVAIGRALISNPDWAKLVRNEEYEKIKIFTPKDLEELI
;
A
#
# COMPACT_ATOMS: atom_id res chain seq x y z
N MET A 1 -15.97 -9.92 3.74
CA MET A 1 -15.80 -10.24 5.19
C MET A 1 -16.30 -9.04 5.97
N CYS A 2 -17.02 -9.20 7.09
CA CYS A 2 -17.49 -8.05 7.89
C CYS A 2 -16.46 -7.66 8.96
N ILE A 3 -16.61 -6.48 9.55
CA ILE A 3 -15.70 -5.96 10.62
C ILE A 3 -15.54 -6.97 11.75
N ARG A 4 -16.62 -7.65 12.16
CA ARG A 4 -16.64 -8.63 13.24
C ARG A 4 -15.78 -9.86 12.90
N ASP A 5 -15.95 -10.40 11.71
CA ASP A 5 -15.22 -11.61 11.27
C ASP A 5 -13.74 -11.30 11.06
N SER A 6 -13.44 -10.12 10.50
CA SER A 6 -12.07 -9.62 10.37
C SER A 6 -11.41 -9.44 11.74
N GLY A 7 -12.13 -8.91 12.72
CA GLY A 7 -11.65 -8.75 14.09
C GLY A 7 -11.32 -10.08 14.76
N LEU A 8 -12.19 -11.08 14.63
CA LEU A 8 -11.93 -12.43 15.15
C LEU A 8 -10.69 -13.06 14.51
N PHE A 9 -10.59 -12.99 13.19
CA PHE A 9 -9.45 -13.53 12.45
C PHE A 9 -8.13 -12.88 12.85
N LEU A 10 -8.07 -11.55 12.83
CA LEU A 10 -6.85 -10.79 13.15
C LEU A 10 -6.43 -10.97 14.61
N ASN A 11 -7.38 -10.99 15.55
CA ASN A 11 -7.08 -11.22 16.97
C ASN A 11 -6.56 -12.62 17.23
N ASN A 12 -7.10 -13.65 16.55
CA ASN A 12 -6.58 -15.01 16.65
C ASN A 12 -5.14 -15.10 16.16
N LEU A 13 -4.82 -14.44 15.04
CA LEU A 13 -3.45 -14.35 14.53
C LEU A 13 -2.52 -13.61 15.49
N SER A 14 -3.00 -12.49 16.03
CA SER A 14 -2.24 -11.70 17.02
C SER A 14 -1.92 -12.53 18.28
N ASN A 15 -2.90 -13.29 18.79
CA ASN A 15 -2.73 -14.17 19.95
C ASN A 15 -1.80 -15.34 19.66
N ALA A 16 -1.72 -15.78 18.40
CA ALA A 16 -0.78 -16.80 17.95
C ALA A 16 0.68 -16.32 17.84
N GLY A 17 0.93 -15.03 18.09
CA GLY A 17 2.29 -14.48 18.20
C GLY A 17 2.79 -13.74 16.95
N ILE A 18 1.89 -13.28 16.07
CA ILE A 18 2.28 -12.41 14.96
C ILE A 18 2.74 -11.05 15.47
N ASP A 19 3.89 -10.56 14.98
CA ASP A 19 4.49 -9.29 15.38
C ASP A 19 3.92 -8.09 14.60
N ALA A 20 3.57 -8.27 13.32
CA ALA A 20 3.05 -7.21 12.45
C ALA A 20 2.14 -7.78 11.36
N PHE A 21 1.26 -6.95 10.82
CA PHE A 21 0.35 -7.31 9.72
C PHE A 21 0.74 -6.61 8.43
N HIS A 22 1.07 -7.38 7.40
CA HIS A 22 1.26 -6.88 6.05
C HIS A 22 -0.05 -7.01 5.27
N CYS A 23 -0.70 -5.88 4.99
CA CYS A 23 -2.05 -5.80 4.46
C CYS A 23 -2.05 -5.40 3.00
N SER A 24 -2.27 -6.37 2.11
CA SER A 24 -2.31 -6.14 0.67
C SER A 24 -3.72 -5.79 0.21
N GLN A 25 -3.86 -4.64 -0.45
CA GLN A 25 -5.08 -4.18 -1.13
C GLN A 25 -4.78 -3.83 -2.59
N ARG A 26 -5.81 -3.74 -3.42
CA ARG A 26 -5.64 -3.27 -4.80
C ARG A 26 -5.20 -1.80 -4.84
N ARG A 27 -5.83 -0.98 -4.00
CA ARG A 27 -5.56 0.46 -3.86
C ARG A 27 -5.57 0.82 -2.37
N PHE A 28 -4.49 1.40 -1.86
CA PHE A 28 -4.35 1.72 -0.43
C PHE A 28 -5.36 2.77 0.05
N TRP A 29 -5.87 3.60 -0.86
CA TRP A 29 -6.84 4.66 -0.54
C TRP A 29 -8.28 4.17 -0.45
N ASN A 30 -8.57 2.92 -0.82
CA ASN A 30 -9.90 2.36 -0.69
C ASN A 30 -10.19 2.00 0.78
N ASN A 31 -11.38 2.37 1.22
CA ASN A 31 -11.88 1.98 2.52
C ASN A 31 -12.15 0.47 2.53
N GLU A 32 -11.85 -0.19 3.65
CA GLU A 32 -12.10 -1.63 3.79
C GLU A 32 -13.59 -1.91 4.10
N PHE A 33 -14.22 -1.04 4.88
CA PHE A 33 -15.62 -1.20 5.27
C PHE A 33 -16.41 0.10 5.10
N ASP A 34 -17.69 -0.02 4.76
CA ASP A 34 -18.61 1.11 4.67
C ASP A 34 -18.68 1.87 6.00
N GLY A 35 -18.77 3.20 5.91
CA GLY A 35 -18.84 4.07 7.08
C GLY A 35 -17.53 4.30 7.81
N SER A 36 -16.41 3.87 7.25
CA SER A 36 -15.06 4.11 7.79
C SER A 36 -14.13 4.60 6.69
N ASN A 37 -13.18 5.45 7.04
CA ASN A 37 -12.11 5.90 6.12
C ASN A 37 -10.86 5.03 6.19
N LEU A 38 -10.82 4.04 7.08
CA LEU A 38 -9.66 3.17 7.24
C LEU A 38 -9.59 2.12 6.12
N ASN A 39 -8.39 1.92 5.61
CA ASN A 39 -8.07 0.81 4.74
C ASN A 39 -7.81 -0.48 5.57
N LEU A 40 -7.47 -1.59 4.92
CA LEU A 40 -7.22 -2.87 5.61
C LEU A 40 -6.10 -2.78 6.66
N ALA A 41 -5.01 -2.07 6.35
CA ALA A 41 -3.90 -1.90 7.30
C ALA A 41 -4.32 -1.07 8.52
N GLY A 42 -5.08 0.01 8.31
CA GLY A 42 -5.64 0.81 9.39
C GLY A 42 -6.57 0.01 10.30
N TRP A 43 -7.40 -0.85 9.70
CA TRP A 43 -8.26 -1.75 10.48
C TRP A 43 -7.47 -2.81 11.24
N ALA A 44 -6.44 -3.42 10.63
CA ALA A 44 -5.58 -4.39 11.30
C ALA A 44 -4.92 -3.78 12.53
N LYS A 45 -4.34 -2.59 12.40
CA LYS A 45 -3.75 -1.84 13.52
C LYS A 45 -4.79 -1.53 14.61
N LYS A 46 -5.94 -0.98 14.22
CA LYS A 46 -7.01 -0.61 15.15
C LYS A 46 -7.55 -1.78 15.96
N LEU A 47 -7.69 -2.95 15.32
CA LEU A 47 -8.29 -4.13 15.97
C LEU A 47 -7.30 -4.92 16.82
N THR A 48 -6.00 -4.88 16.49
CA THR A 48 -4.98 -5.74 17.13
C THR A 48 -3.97 -4.97 17.96
N ASN A 49 -3.88 -3.67 17.78
CA ASN A 49 -2.81 -2.81 18.35
C ASN A 49 -1.40 -3.29 17.97
N LYS A 50 -1.26 -4.00 16.84
CA LYS A 50 0.02 -4.46 16.29
C LYS A 50 0.44 -3.54 15.14
N PRO A 51 1.75 -3.40 14.88
CA PRO A 51 2.24 -2.70 13.71
C PRO A 51 1.60 -3.20 12.42
N SER A 52 1.27 -2.30 11.53
CA SER A 52 0.68 -2.65 10.24
C SER A 52 1.43 -1.99 9.07
N ILE A 53 1.45 -2.71 7.95
CA ILE A 53 2.10 -2.32 6.72
C ILE A 53 1.03 -2.23 5.64
N THR A 54 0.86 -1.07 5.03
CA THR A 54 -0.07 -0.90 3.90
C THR A 54 0.65 -1.11 2.58
N VAL A 55 -0.02 -1.73 1.61
CA VAL A 55 0.41 -1.82 0.22
C VAL A 55 -0.78 -1.83 -0.72
N GLY A 56 -0.63 -1.22 -1.90
CA GLY A 56 -1.63 -1.20 -2.97
C GLY A 56 -1.52 0.04 -3.83
N SER A 57 -0.97 -0.08 -5.02
CA SER A 57 -0.83 1.00 -6.03
C SER A 57 -0.15 2.29 -5.50
N ILE A 58 0.78 2.16 -4.55
CA ILE A 58 1.45 3.31 -3.96
C ILE A 58 2.32 4.00 -5.00
N GLY A 59 2.11 5.32 -5.15
CA GLY A 59 2.79 6.14 -6.13
C GLY A 59 2.41 5.86 -7.59
N LEU A 60 1.33 5.09 -7.85
CA LEU A 60 0.89 4.69 -9.17
C LEU A 60 -0.62 4.89 -9.36
N THR A 61 -1.03 5.23 -10.59
CA THR A 61 -2.45 5.46 -10.93
C THR A 61 -3.25 4.17 -11.01
N GLU A 62 -2.68 3.11 -11.61
CA GLU A 62 -3.39 1.88 -11.90
C GLU A 62 -3.10 0.78 -10.88
N ASP A 63 -4.09 -0.06 -10.62
CA ASP A 63 -3.87 -1.25 -9.83
C ASP A 63 -3.13 -2.34 -10.67
N PHE A 64 -2.72 -3.40 -9.98
CA PHE A 64 -1.90 -4.42 -10.62
C PHE A 64 -2.68 -5.21 -11.69
N ILE A 65 -4.00 -5.42 -11.54
CA ILE A 65 -4.81 -6.15 -12.52
C ILE A 65 -4.91 -5.35 -13.83
N GLU A 66 -5.18 -4.05 -13.74
CA GLU A 66 -5.24 -3.16 -14.90
C GLU A 66 -3.90 -3.09 -15.62
N THR A 67 -2.82 -3.05 -14.86
CA THR A 67 -1.46 -3.06 -15.42
C THR A 67 -1.16 -4.37 -16.17
N PHE A 68 -1.53 -5.53 -15.61
CA PHE A 68 -1.38 -6.82 -16.31
C PHE A 68 -2.28 -6.97 -17.55
N GLN A 69 -3.33 -6.18 -17.64
CA GLN A 69 -4.15 -6.06 -18.85
C GLN A 69 -3.56 -5.11 -19.90
N GLY A 70 -2.34 -4.62 -19.67
CA GLY A 70 -1.59 -3.79 -20.62
C GLY A 70 -1.72 -2.29 -20.41
N LYS A 71 -2.36 -1.83 -19.32
CA LYS A 71 -2.39 -0.40 -19.00
C LYS A 71 -1.07 0.05 -18.37
N GLU A 72 -0.56 1.15 -18.85
CA GLU A 72 0.57 1.85 -18.20
C GLU A 72 0.13 2.47 -16.89
N SER A 73 0.98 2.39 -15.87
CA SER A 73 0.71 2.99 -14.57
C SER A 73 1.62 4.18 -14.33
N LYS A 74 1.04 5.36 -14.38
CA LYS A 74 1.75 6.63 -14.24
C LYS A 74 2.08 6.92 -12.77
N PRO A 75 3.17 7.64 -12.50
CA PRO A 75 3.44 8.20 -11.19
C PRO A 75 2.27 9.09 -10.72
N THR A 76 1.95 9.02 -9.44
CA THR A 76 0.92 9.85 -8.84
C THR A 76 1.39 10.44 -7.51
N ASP A 77 0.73 11.49 -7.07
CA ASP A 77 0.94 12.13 -5.79
C ASP A 77 0.72 11.14 -4.62
N ILE A 78 1.54 11.28 -3.59
CA ILE A 78 1.48 10.46 -2.38
C ILE A 78 1.03 11.24 -1.13
N SER A 79 0.52 12.47 -1.28
CA SER A 79 0.09 13.30 -0.16
C SER A 79 -0.93 12.62 0.74
N ASN A 80 -1.90 11.93 0.14
CA ASN A 80 -2.89 11.15 0.90
C ASN A 80 -2.26 9.99 1.70
N LEU A 81 -1.24 9.33 1.15
CA LEU A 81 -0.48 8.29 1.84
C LEU A 81 0.25 8.86 3.07
N LEU A 82 0.92 9.99 2.88
CA LEU A 82 1.67 10.66 3.94
C LEU A 82 0.76 11.20 5.04
N GLU A 83 -0.39 11.78 4.68
CA GLU A 83 -1.40 12.24 5.63
C GLU A 83 -1.90 11.09 6.52
N ARG A 84 -2.24 9.94 5.93
CA ARG A 84 -2.68 8.75 6.67
C ARG A 84 -1.58 8.18 7.57
N LEU A 85 -0.33 8.17 7.10
CA LEU A 85 0.82 7.76 7.90
C LEU A 85 1.04 8.72 9.08
N TYR A 86 0.93 10.03 8.84
CA TYR A 86 1.02 11.04 9.89
C TYR A 86 -0.10 10.92 10.94
N ASN A 87 -1.30 10.54 10.51
CA ASN A 87 -2.45 10.28 11.37
C ASN A 87 -2.39 8.92 12.08
N ASP A 88 -1.27 8.21 11.98
CA ASP A 88 -1.03 6.93 12.65
C ASP A 88 -2.01 5.81 12.24
N GLU A 89 -2.56 5.88 11.01
CA GLU A 89 -3.46 4.84 10.51
C GLU A 89 -2.74 3.50 10.29
N TYR A 90 -1.46 3.53 9.90
CA TYR A 90 -0.55 2.40 9.76
C TYR A 90 0.89 2.84 10.04
N ASP A 91 1.82 1.89 10.20
CA ASP A 91 3.19 2.19 10.65
C ASP A 91 4.20 2.17 9.51
N PHE A 92 3.97 1.33 8.49
CA PHE A 92 4.88 1.14 7.37
C PHE A 92 4.14 1.10 6.04
N VAL A 93 4.91 1.34 4.99
CA VAL A 93 4.45 1.34 3.60
C VAL A 93 5.31 0.38 2.79
N ALA A 94 4.68 -0.58 2.12
CA ALA A 94 5.36 -1.45 1.17
C ALA A 94 5.12 -0.99 -0.27
N ILE A 95 6.18 -0.90 -1.05
CA ILE A 95 6.15 -0.41 -2.42
C ILE A 95 6.69 -1.49 -3.35
N GLY A 96 5.90 -1.84 -4.36
CA GLY A 96 6.25 -2.86 -5.35
C GLY A 96 6.66 -2.24 -6.69
N ARG A 97 5.71 -2.19 -7.61
CA ARG A 97 5.93 -1.83 -9.03
C ARG A 97 6.68 -0.50 -9.23
N ALA A 98 6.42 0.51 -8.41
CA ALA A 98 7.13 1.79 -8.51
C ALA A 98 8.64 1.64 -8.29
N LEU A 99 9.07 0.74 -7.39
CA LEU A 99 10.49 0.44 -7.15
C LEU A 99 11.12 -0.41 -8.26
N ILE A 100 10.33 -1.22 -8.97
CA ILE A 100 10.84 -2.02 -10.10
C ILE A 100 11.32 -1.09 -11.21
N SER A 101 10.52 -0.07 -11.59
CA SER A 101 10.90 0.90 -12.61
C SER A 101 11.85 1.99 -12.10
N ASN A 102 11.89 2.20 -10.79
CA ASN A 102 12.66 3.27 -10.14
C ASN A 102 13.30 2.73 -8.85
N PRO A 103 14.46 2.06 -8.90
CA PRO A 103 15.12 1.53 -7.70
C PRO A 103 15.44 2.59 -6.64
N ASP A 104 15.59 3.83 -7.07
CA ASP A 104 15.82 5.00 -6.24
C ASP A 104 14.54 5.80 -5.86
N TRP A 105 13.36 5.23 -6.09
CA TRP A 105 12.06 5.87 -5.88
C TRP A 105 11.95 6.59 -4.53
N ALA A 106 12.35 5.93 -3.45
CA ALA A 106 12.28 6.51 -2.10
C ALA A 106 13.17 7.76 -1.95
N LYS A 107 14.31 7.79 -2.64
CA LYS A 107 15.22 8.94 -2.67
C LYS A 107 14.61 10.09 -3.49
N LEU A 108 14.04 9.76 -4.65
CA LEU A 108 13.38 10.75 -5.51
C LEU A 108 12.21 11.41 -4.77
N VAL A 109 11.37 10.62 -4.12
CA VAL A 109 10.24 11.12 -3.31
C VAL A 109 10.73 11.99 -2.15
N ARG A 110 11.75 11.54 -1.41
CA ARG A 110 12.32 12.33 -0.30
C ARG A 110 12.87 13.67 -0.75
N ASN A 111 13.41 13.75 -1.95
CA ASN A 111 13.98 14.98 -2.53
C ASN A 111 12.95 15.80 -3.30
N GLU A 112 11.67 15.38 -3.35
CA GLU A 112 10.60 16.00 -4.12
C GLU A 112 10.86 16.05 -5.64
N GLU A 113 11.67 15.12 -6.15
CA GLU A 113 12.07 14.99 -7.57
C GLU A 113 11.08 14.14 -8.36
N TYR A 114 9.78 14.38 -8.22
CA TYR A 114 8.70 13.57 -8.78
C TYR A 114 8.74 13.48 -10.31
N GLU A 115 9.25 14.49 -10.99
CA GLU A 115 9.38 14.54 -12.44
C GLU A 115 10.39 13.52 -13.01
N LYS A 116 11.26 12.98 -12.16
CA LYS A 116 12.24 11.95 -12.52
C LYS A 116 11.68 10.52 -12.40
N ILE A 117 10.51 10.36 -11.77
CA ILE A 117 9.89 9.05 -11.57
C ILE A 117 9.31 8.55 -12.90
N LYS A 118 9.81 7.40 -13.35
CA LYS A 118 9.38 6.76 -14.60
C LYS A 118 8.05 6.05 -14.43
N ILE A 119 7.30 5.98 -15.51
CA ILE A 119 6.07 5.17 -15.64
C ILE A 119 6.43 3.69 -15.47
N PHE A 120 5.62 2.94 -14.74
CA PHE A 120 5.71 1.48 -14.70
C PHE A 120 5.00 0.87 -15.90
N THR A 121 5.68 -0.05 -16.58
CA THR A 121 5.12 -0.87 -17.65
C THR A 121 5.35 -2.36 -17.37
N PRO A 122 4.52 -3.28 -17.92
CA PRO A 122 4.76 -4.72 -17.75
C PRO A 122 6.14 -5.20 -18.22
N LYS A 123 6.77 -4.49 -19.17
CA LYS A 123 8.12 -4.81 -19.65
C LYS A 123 9.19 -4.66 -18.56
N ASP A 124 8.97 -3.81 -17.58
CA ASP A 124 9.91 -3.59 -16.47
C ASP A 124 10.05 -4.84 -15.58
N LEU A 125 9.14 -5.82 -15.73
CA LEU A 125 9.22 -7.12 -15.06
C LEU A 125 10.17 -8.10 -15.76
N GLU A 126 10.51 -7.86 -17.02
CA GLU A 126 11.36 -8.76 -17.82
C GLU A 126 12.84 -8.52 -17.53
N GLU A 127 13.22 -7.32 -17.10
CA GLU A 127 14.60 -6.95 -16.75
C GLU A 127 14.60 -6.25 -15.37
N LEU A 128 15.10 -6.95 -14.37
CA LEU A 128 15.42 -6.34 -13.08
C LEU A 128 16.77 -5.60 -13.21
N ILE A 129 16.73 -4.29 -13.03
CA ILE A 129 17.92 -3.43 -13.07
C ILE A 129 18.66 -3.48 -11.73
#